data_4fa61a69e1949d98edcaec87ddc07dbc
#
_entry.id   4fa61a69e1949d98edcaec87ddc07dbc
#
_cell.length_a   1.000
_cell.length_b   1.000
_cell.length_c   1.000
_cell.angle_alpha   90.00
_cell.angle_beta   90.00
_cell.angle_gamma   90.00
#
_symmetry.space_group_name_H-M   'P 1'
#
loop_
_entity.id
_entity.type
_entity.pdbx_description
1 polymer ?
#
loop_
_entity_poly.entity_id
_entity_poly.type
_entity_poly.pdbx_seq_one_letter_code
_entity_poly.pdbx_strand_id
1 'polypeptide(L)'
;MTNNDTRTQPDAPATTRFPRWPLWARVLLAPLLMLIAAFSPLLPQSPLYFFPDAAKWLNDPANAVGSAPLLLTLAFPTVAALFLVWLAMTRLQRRPLRDAGALWTRASFGLLGVGLALSFAVTFATALPFQSSARGVEDIGSPLWVGILAAVVRGVFMQGFPEELVMRGWLMQVLRDRPLVAVAVSTIIFGVLHYFSSGGQESAGERVLYLLNPTAFGFCAAAFVLLTRSIWPAVGIHAGMHLAHLAGALMGVAFESPTIWVISAIGYAVAGVVVLVLWHRRGGSTEVVIDR
;
A
#
# COMPACT_ATOMS: atom_id res chain seq x y z
N MET A 1 -11.05 71.92 3.66
CA MET A 1 -11.73 71.08 2.66
C MET A 1 -10.96 69.77 2.64
N THR A 2 -11.39 68.80 3.41
CA THR A 2 -10.78 67.46 3.51
C THR A 2 -11.72 66.48 2.80
N ASN A 3 -11.28 65.98 1.65
CA ASN A 3 -12.02 65.02 0.83
C ASN A 3 -11.76 63.64 1.42
N ASN A 4 -12.75 63.05 2.08
CA ASN A 4 -12.75 61.67 2.60
C ASN A 4 -13.25 60.75 1.49
N ASP A 5 -12.31 60.22 0.69
CA ASP A 5 -12.61 59.22 -0.37
C ASP A 5 -12.66 57.81 0.27
N THR A 6 -13.82 57.43 0.80
CA THR A 6 -14.09 56.05 1.27
C THR A 6 -14.31 55.18 0.04
N ARG A 7 -13.23 54.59 -0.51
CA ARG A 7 -13.33 53.46 -1.47
C ARG A 7 -13.84 52.25 -0.73
N THR A 8 -15.11 51.92 -0.90
CA THR A 8 -15.66 50.64 -0.57
C THR A 8 -14.95 49.57 -1.38
N GLN A 9 -14.14 48.74 -0.72
CA GLN A 9 -13.60 47.52 -1.32
C GLN A 9 -14.80 46.61 -1.70
N PRO A 10 -14.87 46.09 -2.95
CA PRO A 10 -15.90 45.12 -3.31
C PRO A 10 -15.72 43.87 -2.46
N ASP A 11 -16.81 43.45 -1.82
CA ASP A 11 -16.89 42.22 -1.03
C ASP A 11 -16.36 41.05 -1.86
N ALA A 12 -15.32 40.36 -1.36
CA ALA A 12 -14.83 39.15 -1.96
C ALA A 12 -15.99 38.13 -2.06
N PRO A 13 -16.19 37.47 -3.21
CA PRO A 13 -17.30 36.55 -3.40
C PRO A 13 -17.30 35.50 -2.28
N ALA A 14 -18.43 35.37 -1.62
CA ALA A 14 -18.65 34.37 -0.56
C ALA A 14 -18.27 32.99 -1.11
N THR A 15 -17.07 32.51 -0.77
CA THR A 15 -16.65 31.15 -1.10
C THR A 15 -17.62 30.20 -0.40
N THR A 16 -18.47 29.51 -1.17
CA THR A 16 -19.36 28.46 -0.68
C THR A 16 -18.53 27.47 0.14
N ARG A 17 -18.55 27.63 1.46
CA ARG A 17 -17.87 26.73 2.39
C ARG A 17 -18.71 25.45 2.46
N PHE A 18 -18.37 24.46 1.63
CA PHE A 18 -18.87 23.11 1.88
C PHE A 18 -18.48 22.73 3.33
N PRO A 19 -19.44 22.14 4.12
CA PRO A 19 -19.16 21.72 5.47
C PRO A 19 -17.95 20.77 5.47
N ARG A 20 -16.95 21.06 6.31
CA ARG A 20 -15.81 20.15 6.48
C ARG A 20 -16.32 18.88 7.15
N TRP A 21 -16.14 17.75 6.51
CA TRP A 21 -16.45 16.47 7.12
C TRP A 21 -15.71 16.34 8.46
N PRO A 22 -16.37 15.79 9.50
CA PRO A 22 -15.73 15.59 10.81
C PRO A 22 -14.54 14.62 10.65
N LEU A 23 -13.55 14.75 11.54
CA LEU A 23 -12.32 13.99 11.46
C LEU A 23 -12.56 12.48 11.42
N TRP A 24 -13.45 11.97 12.28
CA TRP A 24 -13.78 10.55 12.30
C TRP A 24 -14.32 10.02 10.96
N ALA A 25 -15.17 10.80 10.27
CA ALA A 25 -15.71 10.40 8.98
C ALA A 25 -14.62 10.35 7.89
N ARG A 26 -13.66 11.29 7.93
CA ARG A 26 -12.50 11.26 7.03
C ARG A 26 -11.57 10.07 7.32
N VAL A 27 -11.38 9.71 8.58
CA VAL A 27 -10.60 8.52 8.96
C VAL A 27 -11.30 7.23 8.50
N LEU A 28 -12.61 7.11 8.72
CA LEU A 28 -13.39 5.94 8.28
C LEU A 28 -13.56 5.84 6.76
N LEU A 29 -13.33 6.93 6.04
CA LEU A 29 -13.32 6.88 4.58
C LEU A 29 -12.10 6.12 4.03
N ALA A 30 -10.96 6.08 4.73
CA ALA A 30 -9.77 5.39 4.25
C ALA A 30 -9.99 3.89 3.97
N PRO A 31 -10.52 3.08 4.91
CA PRO A 31 -10.82 1.67 4.62
C PRO A 31 -11.82 1.51 3.48
N LEU A 32 -12.80 2.40 3.34
CA LEU A 32 -13.75 2.34 2.23
C LEU A 32 -13.06 2.60 0.88
N LEU A 33 -12.22 3.62 0.77
CA LEU A 33 -11.44 3.90 -0.44
C LEU A 33 -10.53 2.72 -0.79
N MET A 34 -9.89 2.13 0.21
CA MET A 34 -9.02 0.96 0.02
C MET A 34 -9.81 -0.24 -0.50
N LEU A 35 -10.97 -0.55 0.08
CA LEU A 35 -11.83 -1.65 -0.39
C LEU A 35 -12.31 -1.41 -1.84
N ILE A 36 -12.79 -0.20 -2.16
CA ILE A 36 -13.22 0.13 -3.53
C ILE A 36 -12.06 -0.06 -4.52
N ALA A 37 -10.85 0.41 -4.16
CA ALA A 37 -9.68 0.22 -5.00
C ALA A 37 -9.32 -1.27 -5.14
N ALA A 38 -9.29 -2.04 -4.05
CA ALA A 38 -8.95 -3.46 -4.04
C ALA A 38 -9.90 -4.31 -4.91
N PHE A 39 -11.20 -3.99 -4.91
CA PHE A 39 -12.19 -4.70 -5.72
C PHE A 39 -12.33 -4.17 -7.16
N SER A 40 -11.64 -3.11 -7.54
CA SER A 40 -11.73 -2.52 -8.88
C SER A 40 -11.35 -3.45 -10.04
N PRO A 41 -10.49 -4.49 -9.90
CA PRO A 41 -10.24 -5.46 -10.97
C PRO A 41 -11.48 -6.24 -11.42
N LEU A 42 -12.51 -6.32 -10.57
CA LEU A 42 -13.78 -6.95 -10.95
C LEU A 42 -14.45 -6.27 -12.12
N LEU A 43 -14.23 -4.95 -12.32
CA LEU A 43 -14.82 -4.20 -13.44
C LEU A 43 -14.35 -4.73 -14.80
N PRO A 44 -13.02 -4.75 -15.12
CA PRO A 44 -12.55 -5.28 -16.40
C PRO A 44 -12.69 -6.81 -16.50
N GLN A 45 -12.79 -7.53 -15.40
CA GLN A 45 -12.97 -8.98 -15.38
C GLN A 45 -14.44 -9.41 -15.45
N SER A 46 -15.40 -8.51 -15.21
CA SER A 46 -16.83 -8.84 -15.20
C SER A 46 -17.35 -9.49 -16.50
N PRO A 47 -16.86 -9.15 -17.71
CA PRO A 47 -17.32 -9.83 -18.94
C PRO A 47 -17.02 -11.32 -18.94
N LEU A 48 -15.96 -11.78 -18.21
CA LEU A 48 -15.57 -13.18 -18.16
C LEU A 48 -16.64 -14.08 -17.53
N TYR A 49 -17.55 -13.52 -16.72
CA TYR A 49 -18.70 -14.26 -16.18
C TYR A 49 -19.65 -14.75 -17.30
N PHE A 50 -19.68 -14.03 -18.43
CA PHE A 50 -20.53 -14.39 -19.58
C PHE A 50 -19.81 -15.25 -20.61
N PHE A 51 -18.51 -15.43 -20.47
CA PHE A 51 -17.66 -16.19 -21.40
C PHE A 51 -16.77 -17.19 -20.64
N PRO A 52 -17.35 -18.28 -20.09
CA PRO A 52 -16.65 -19.22 -19.23
C PRO A 52 -15.44 -19.89 -19.90
N ASP A 53 -15.50 -20.17 -21.19
CA ASP A 53 -14.38 -20.77 -21.92
C ASP A 53 -13.21 -19.78 -22.05
N ALA A 54 -13.51 -18.53 -22.33
CA ALA A 54 -12.50 -17.47 -22.35
C ALA A 54 -11.90 -17.26 -20.94
N ALA A 55 -12.72 -17.29 -19.91
CA ALA A 55 -12.25 -17.22 -18.53
C ALA A 55 -11.31 -18.37 -18.18
N LYS A 56 -11.66 -19.61 -18.56
CA LYS A 56 -10.80 -20.79 -18.36
C LYS A 56 -9.48 -20.66 -19.12
N TRP A 57 -9.51 -20.22 -20.37
CA TRP A 57 -8.31 -20.03 -21.19
C TRP A 57 -7.38 -18.95 -20.63
N LEU A 58 -7.94 -17.82 -20.15
CA LEU A 58 -7.18 -16.72 -19.54
C LEU A 58 -6.59 -17.07 -18.17
N ASN A 59 -7.26 -17.94 -17.42
CA ASN A 59 -6.82 -18.37 -16.09
C ASN A 59 -5.93 -19.62 -16.09
N ASP A 60 -5.65 -20.21 -17.27
CA ASP A 60 -4.78 -21.38 -17.38
C ASP A 60 -3.31 -20.96 -17.10
N PRO A 61 -2.68 -21.44 -16.02
CA PRO A 61 -1.29 -21.11 -15.70
C PRO A 61 -0.29 -21.50 -16.78
N ALA A 62 -0.60 -22.55 -17.54
CA ALA A 62 0.24 -23.00 -18.66
C ALA A 62 0.14 -22.06 -19.88
N ASN A 63 -0.89 -21.23 -19.95
CA ASN A 63 -1.11 -20.27 -21.04
C ASN A 63 -0.55 -18.89 -20.69
N ALA A 64 0.77 -18.73 -20.82
CA ALA A 64 1.45 -17.46 -20.53
C ALA A 64 0.92 -16.26 -21.35
N VAL A 65 0.47 -16.50 -22.58
CA VAL A 65 -0.10 -15.44 -23.45
C VAL A 65 -1.48 -15.01 -22.98
N GLY A 66 -2.31 -15.96 -22.54
CA GLY A 66 -3.65 -15.68 -22.03
C GLY A 66 -3.63 -15.06 -20.64
N SER A 67 -2.76 -15.53 -19.75
CA SER A 67 -2.69 -15.03 -18.36
C SER A 67 -2.12 -13.62 -18.24
N ALA A 68 -1.22 -13.18 -19.14
CA ALA A 68 -0.61 -11.85 -19.06
C ALA A 68 -1.62 -10.70 -19.13
N PRO A 69 -2.60 -10.66 -20.07
CA PRO A 69 -3.64 -9.63 -20.07
C PRO A 69 -4.49 -9.62 -18.78
N LEU A 70 -4.80 -10.80 -18.25
CA LEU A 70 -5.54 -10.90 -16.99
C LEU A 70 -4.75 -10.31 -15.82
N LEU A 71 -3.44 -10.59 -15.74
CA LEU A 71 -2.57 -9.98 -14.75
C LEU A 71 -2.56 -8.45 -14.84
N LEU A 72 -2.60 -7.88 -16.05
CA LEU A 72 -2.65 -6.43 -16.25
C LEU A 72 -3.92 -5.80 -15.67
N THR A 73 -5.05 -6.53 -15.60
CA THR A 73 -6.26 -6.04 -14.94
C THR A 73 -6.05 -5.79 -13.45
N LEU A 74 -5.07 -6.47 -12.83
CA LEU A 74 -4.68 -6.25 -11.44
C LEU A 74 -3.98 -4.90 -11.21
N ALA A 75 -3.72 -4.10 -12.24
CA ALA A 75 -3.27 -2.72 -12.09
C ALA A 75 -4.43 -1.71 -11.89
N PHE A 76 -5.68 -2.13 -12.07
CA PHE A 76 -6.86 -1.27 -11.86
C PHE A 76 -6.92 -0.64 -10.45
N PRO A 77 -6.51 -1.28 -9.35
CA PRO A 77 -6.44 -0.65 -8.03
C PRO A 77 -5.62 0.63 -8.02
N THR A 78 -4.53 0.70 -8.78
CA THR A 78 -3.73 1.92 -8.94
C THR A 78 -4.55 3.06 -9.55
N VAL A 79 -5.28 2.79 -10.63
CA VAL A 79 -6.12 3.79 -11.31
C VAL A 79 -7.27 4.24 -10.39
N ALA A 80 -7.93 3.27 -9.74
CA ALA A 80 -9.01 3.55 -8.80
C ALA A 80 -8.51 4.38 -7.60
N ALA A 81 -7.40 3.99 -6.97
CA ALA A 81 -6.84 4.72 -5.85
C ALA A 81 -6.41 6.14 -6.23
N LEU A 82 -5.77 6.33 -7.38
CA LEU A 82 -5.41 7.66 -7.90
C LEU A 82 -6.65 8.53 -8.05
N PHE A 83 -7.70 8.02 -8.66
CA PHE A 83 -8.96 8.76 -8.85
C PHE A 83 -9.64 9.08 -7.50
N LEU A 84 -9.78 8.09 -6.64
CA LEU A 84 -10.46 8.23 -5.34
C LEU A 84 -9.69 9.18 -4.41
N VAL A 85 -8.36 9.04 -4.33
CA VAL A 85 -7.53 9.92 -3.51
C VAL A 85 -7.48 11.33 -4.10
N TRP A 86 -7.40 11.48 -5.44
CA TRP A 86 -7.54 12.79 -6.08
C TRP A 86 -8.85 13.47 -5.71
N LEU A 87 -9.97 12.73 -5.75
CA LEU A 87 -11.29 13.24 -5.37
C LEU A 87 -11.32 13.65 -3.88
N ALA A 88 -10.80 12.78 -2.99
CA ALA A 88 -10.74 13.04 -1.55
C ALA A 88 -9.83 14.24 -1.22
N MET A 89 -8.64 14.33 -1.83
CA MET A 89 -7.72 15.44 -1.64
C MET A 89 -8.33 16.76 -2.10
N THR A 90 -8.88 16.81 -3.29
CA THR A 90 -9.40 18.05 -3.88
C THR A 90 -10.71 18.51 -3.25
N ARG A 91 -11.64 17.59 -2.93
CA ARG A 91 -12.99 17.94 -2.43
C ARG A 91 -13.07 18.02 -0.92
N LEU A 92 -12.37 17.14 -0.17
CA LEU A 92 -12.45 17.09 1.29
C LEU A 92 -11.31 17.85 1.97
N GLN A 93 -10.08 17.77 1.44
CA GLN A 93 -8.92 18.44 2.03
C GLN A 93 -8.57 19.77 1.36
N ARG A 94 -9.07 20.01 0.13
CA ARG A 94 -8.74 21.18 -0.71
C ARG A 94 -7.22 21.30 -0.95
N ARG A 95 -6.59 20.17 -1.21
CA ARG A 95 -5.16 20.05 -1.48
C ARG A 95 -4.92 19.33 -2.81
N PRO A 96 -3.82 19.60 -3.50
CA PRO A 96 -3.48 18.90 -4.72
C PRO A 96 -3.05 17.45 -4.43
N LEU A 97 -3.25 16.55 -5.39
CA LEU A 97 -2.88 15.13 -5.28
C LEU A 97 -1.39 14.91 -4.97
N ARG A 98 -0.52 15.81 -5.45
CA ARG A 98 0.93 15.76 -5.16
C ARG A 98 1.24 15.72 -3.65
N ASP A 99 0.41 16.35 -2.82
CA ASP A 99 0.59 16.37 -1.36
C ASP A 99 0.30 15.00 -0.72
N ALA A 100 -0.25 14.04 -1.47
CA ALA A 100 -0.38 12.64 -1.08
C ALA A 100 0.82 11.76 -1.51
N GLY A 101 1.90 12.36 -2.02
CA GLY A 101 3.11 11.62 -2.40
C GLY A 101 3.03 10.86 -3.73
N ALA A 102 2.01 11.15 -4.56
CA ALA A 102 1.83 10.49 -5.86
C ALA A 102 2.87 10.91 -6.92
N LEU A 103 3.68 11.93 -6.65
CA LEU A 103 4.71 12.39 -7.58
C LEU A 103 5.88 11.42 -7.63
N TRP A 104 6.33 11.16 -8.86
CA TRP A 104 7.53 10.39 -9.13
C TRP A 104 8.70 11.35 -9.40
N THR A 105 9.77 11.17 -8.65
CA THR A 105 11.01 11.94 -8.78
C THR A 105 12.21 11.00 -8.93
N ARG A 106 13.38 11.52 -9.25
CA ARG A 106 14.61 10.69 -9.29
C ARG A 106 14.91 10.02 -7.94
N ALA A 107 14.61 10.69 -6.84
CA ALA A 107 14.78 10.14 -5.50
C ALA A 107 13.82 8.96 -5.23
N SER A 108 12.65 8.93 -5.87
CA SER A 108 11.65 7.88 -5.72
C SER A 108 12.20 6.49 -6.07
N PHE A 109 13.07 6.38 -7.10
CA PHE A 109 13.73 5.12 -7.46
C PHE A 109 14.60 4.58 -6.33
N GLY A 110 15.45 5.44 -5.73
CA GLY A 110 16.30 5.04 -4.61
C GLY A 110 15.49 4.65 -3.38
N LEU A 111 14.44 5.42 -3.06
CA LEU A 111 13.57 5.16 -1.91
C LEU A 111 12.76 3.87 -2.09
N LEU A 112 12.23 3.63 -3.27
CA LEU A 112 11.54 2.38 -3.62
C LEU A 112 12.53 1.20 -3.50
N GLY A 113 13.76 1.35 -4.01
CA GLY A 113 14.81 0.34 -3.90
C GLY A 113 15.19 0.01 -2.46
N VAL A 114 15.26 1.01 -1.57
CA VAL A 114 15.52 0.80 -0.13
C VAL A 114 14.40 -0.01 0.52
N GLY A 115 13.14 0.36 0.28
CA GLY A 115 11.99 -0.39 0.80
C GLY A 115 11.95 -1.83 0.28
N LEU A 116 12.19 -2.00 -1.03
CA LEU A 116 12.23 -3.30 -1.68
C LEU A 116 13.33 -4.20 -1.06
N ALA A 117 14.55 -3.70 -0.95
CA ALA A 117 15.67 -4.46 -0.40
C ALA A 117 15.42 -4.85 1.06
N LEU A 118 14.90 -3.93 1.88
CA LEU A 118 14.56 -4.22 3.26
C LEU A 118 13.52 -5.32 3.37
N SER A 119 12.41 -5.16 2.66
CA SER A 119 11.28 -6.10 2.76
C SER A 119 11.64 -7.46 2.17
N PHE A 120 12.36 -7.49 1.05
CA PHE A 120 12.92 -8.72 0.51
C PHE A 120 13.78 -9.43 1.55
N ALA A 121 14.73 -8.72 2.18
CA ALA A 121 15.62 -9.30 3.17
C ALA A 121 14.86 -9.82 4.41
N VAL A 122 13.93 -9.05 4.96
CA VAL A 122 13.13 -9.47 6.12
C VAL A 122 12.29 -10.69 5.77
N THR A 123 11.51 -10.64 4.70
CA THR A 123 10.59 -11.72 4.32
C THR A 123 11.36 -12.99 3.96
N PHE A 124 12.37 -12.86 3.10
CA PHE A 124 13.12 -14.02 2.61
C PHE A 124 13.97 -14.67 3.69
N ALA A 125 14.73 -13.87 4.49
CA ALA A 125 15.59 -14.39 5.53
C ALA A 125 14.80 -15.09 6.66
N THR A 126 13.60 -14.62 6.97
CA THR A 126 12.76 -15.25 8.00
C THR A 126 12.18 -16.59 7.55
N ALA A 127 12.00 -16.81 6.25
CA ALA A 127 11.45 -18.05 5.71
C ALA A 127 12.52 -19.10 5.36
N LEU A 128 13.76 -18.68 5.05
CA LEU A 128 14.86 -19.58 4.67
C LEU A 128 15.06 -20.79 5.60
N PRO A 129 15.02 -20.66 6.95
CA PRO A 129 15.23 -21.79 7.84
C PRO A 129 14.09 -22.85 7.76
N PHE A 130 12.96 -22.51 7.15
CA PHE A 130 11.76 -23.35 7.07
C PHE A 130 11.54 -23.92 5.66
N GLN A 131 12.62 -24.17 4.92
CA GLN A 131 12.54 -24.84 3.63
C GLN A 131 11.86 -26.19 3.79
N SER A 132 10.77 -26.38 3.07
CA SER A 132 10.19 -27.72 2.92
C SER A 132 10.76 -28.34 1.63
N SER A 133 11.17 -29.60 1.70
CA SER A 133 11.71 -30.38 0.58
C SER A 133 10.71 -30.64 -0.57
N ALA A 134 9.63 -29.90 -0.66
CA ALA A 134 8.42 -30.36 -1.29
C ALA A 134 8.07 -29.79 -2.67
N ARG A 135 8.66 -28.74 -3.19
CA ARG A 135 8.28 -28.25 -4.54
C ARG A 135 9.46 -27.59 -5.26
N GLY A 136 9.88 -28.18 -6.36
CA GLY A 136 10.88 -27.62 -7.26
C GLY A 136 10.27 -26.57 -8.21
N VAL A 137 11.13 -25.88 -8.95
CA VAL A 137 10.76 -24.88 -9.98
C VAL A 137 9.76 -25.41 -11.02
N GLU A 138 9.71 -26.73 -11.22
CA GLU A 138 8.80 -27.42 -12.15
C GLU A 138 7.32 -27.28 -11.78
N ASP A 139 6.99 -26.97 -10.53
CA ASP A 139 5.60 -26.86 -10.05
C ASP A 139 4.97 -25.47 -10.25
N ILE A 140 5.70 -24.47 -10.74
CA ILE A 140 5.14 -23.11 -10.95
C ILE A 140 4.16 -23.09 -12.13
N GLY A 141 4.26 -24.05 -13.03
CA GLY A 141 3.34 -24.20 -14.19
C GLY A 141 3.37 -23.04 -15.20
N SER A 142 4.16 -22.01 -14.92
CA SER A 142 4.25 -20.79 -15.74
C SER A 142 5.70 -20.40 -16.01
N PRO A 143 6.01 -19.79 -17.17
CA PRO A 143 7.34 -19.25 -17.44
C PRO A 143 7.75 -18.19 -16.38
N LEU A 144 9.06 -18.15 -16.05
CA LEU A 144 9.61 -17.23 -15.04
C LEU A 144 9.22 -15.76 -15.26
N TRP A 145 9.16 -15.30 -16.52
CA TRP A 145 8.78 -13.91 -16.81
C TRP A 145 7.33 -13.59 -16.39
N VAL A 146 6.41 -14.58 -16.43
CA VAL A 146 5.03 -14.43 -15.93
C VAL A 146 5.05 -14.27 -14.41
N GLY A 147 5.87 -15.05 -13.71
CA GLY A 147 6.07 -14.92 -12.27
C GLY A 147 6.62 -13.54 -11.88
N ILE A 148 7.62 -13.05 -12.62
CA ILE A 148 8.17 -11.70 -12.41
C ILE A 148 7.11 -10.64 -12.68
N LEU A 149 6.37 -10.75 -13.80
CA LEU A 149 5.27 -9.82 -14.11
C LEU A 149 4.22 -9.82 -13.00
N ALA A 150 3.81 -11.00 -12.52
CA ALA A 150 2.86 -11.13 -11.43
C ALA A 150 3.35 -10.50 -10.13
N ALA A 151 4.63 -10.71 -9.76
CA ALA A 151 5.22 -10.09 -8.58
C ALA A 151 5.26 -8.57 -8.68
N VAL A 152 5.63 -8.02 -9.83
CA VAL A 152 5.65 -6.57 -10.07
C VAL A 152 4.24 -6.00 -10.07
N VAL A 153 3.31 -6.61 -10.80
CA VAL A 153 1.93 -6.11 -10.89
C VAL A 153 1.24 -6.16 -9.53
N ARG A 154 1.37 -7.27 -8.80
CA ARG A 154 0.79 -7.41 -7.45
C ARG A 154 1.49 -6.50 -6.44
N GLY A 155 2.82 -6.54 -6.41
CA GLY A 155 3.61 -5.82 -5.41
C GLY A 155 3.61 -4.31 -5.59
N VAL A 156 3.47 -3.79 -6.81
CA VAL A 156 3.49 -2.35 -7.07
C VAL A 156 2.10 -1.81 -7.38
N PHE A 157 1.41 -2.40 -8.36
CA PHE A 157 0.21 -1.79 -8.95
C PHE A 157 -1.10 -2.26 -8.32
N MET A 158 -1.16 -3.50 -7.82
CA MET A 158 -2.36 -4.03 -7.17
C MET A 158 -2.44 -3.64 -5.70
N GLN A 159 -1.33 -3.72 -4.96
CA GLN A 159 -1.28 -3.50 -3.52
C GLN A 159 -0.39 -2.33 -3.15
N GLY A 160 0.90 -2.34 -3.50
CA GLY A 160 1.87 -1.39 -2.99
C GLY A 160 1.47 0.06 -3.19
N PHE A 161 1.35 0.52 -4.41
CA PHE A 161 1.02 1.92 -4.68
C PHE A 161 -0.41 2.31 -4.23
N PRO A 162 -1.48 1.56 -4.56
CA PRO A 162 -2.83 1.96 -4.15
C PRO A 162 -3.02 1.97 -2.63
N GLU A 163 -2.51 0.97 -1.92
CA GLU A 163 -2.65 0.89 -0.46
C GLU A 163 -1.83 1.98 0.23
N GLU A 164 -0.59 2.22 -0.22
CA GLU A 164 0.24 3.25 0.35
C GLU A 164 -0.26 4.66 0.02
N LEU A 165 -0.82 4.87 -1.16
CA LEU A 165 -1.43 6.15 -1.52
C LEU A 165 -2.64 6.47 -0.63
N VAL A 166 -3.49 5.48 -0.33
CA VAL A 166 -4.64 5.66 0.56
C VAL A 166 -4.20 5.81 2.01
N MET A 167 -3.36 4.90 2.52
CA MET A 167 -3.05 4.84 3.95
C MET A 167 -1.98 5.85 4.37
N ARG A 168 -0.93 6.03 3.58
CA ARG A 168 0.20 6.92 3.92
C ARG A 168 0.10 8.24 3.19
N GLY A 169 -0.35 8.24 1.95
CA GLY A 169 -0.57 9.46 1.18
C GLY A 169 -1.75 10.27 1.71
N TRP A 170 -2.94 9.68 1.80
CA TRP A 170 -4.14 10.43 2.16
C TRP A 170 -4.49 10.39 3.66
N LEU A 171 -4.58 9.21 4.29
CA LEU A 171 -5.00 9.09 5.68
C LEU A 171 -4.03 9.77 6.64
N MET A 172 -2.72 9.61 6.46
CA MET A 172 -1.74 10.32 7.29
C MET A 172 -1.82 11.83 7.09
N GLN A 173 -2.18 12.33 5.89
CA GLN A 173 -2.44 13.75 5.67
C GLN A 173 -3.73 14.24 6.35
N VAL A 174 -4.74 13.40 6.55
CA VAL A 174 -5.92 13.72 7.37
C VAL A 174 -5.53 13.96 8.83
N LEU A 175 -4.53 13.25 9.32
CA LEU A 175 -4.01 13.28 10.69
C LEU A 175 -2.68 14.05 10.83
N ARG A 176 -2.35 14.88 9.83
CA ARG A 176 -1.02 15.49 9.66
C ARG A 176 -0.48 16.20 10.90
N ASP A 177 -1.35 16.88 11.66
CA ASP A 177 -0.95 17.66 12.82
C ASP A 177 -0.54 16.80 14.04
N ARG A 178 -0.63 15.46 13.90
CA ARG A 178 -0.32 14.47 14.93
C ARG A 178 0.43 13.27 14.34
N PRO A 179 1.71 13.41 13.99
CA PRO A 179 2.43 12.39 13.19
C PRO A 179 2.44 10.99 13.81
N LEU A 180 2.64 10.86 15.11
CA LEU A 180 2.62 9.56 15.79
C LEU A 180 1.21 8.94 15.83
N VAL A 181 0.17 9.77 15.95
CA VAL A 181 -1.23 9.31 15.86
C VAL A 181 -1.52 8.86 14.42
N ALA A 182 -1.01 9.59 13.41
CA ALA A 182 -1.14 9.21 12.01
C ALA A 182 -0.50 7.83 11.74
N VAL A 183 0.70 7.58 12.26
CA VAL A 183 1.36 6.26 12.20
C VAL A 183 0.49 5.20 12.88
N ALA A 184 0.07 5.41 14.13
CA ALA A 184 -0.69 4.43 14.88
C ALA A 184 -2.03 4.10 14.20
N VAL A 185 -2.81 5.12 13.81
CA VAL A 185 -4.13 4.93 13.17
C VAL A 185 -4.00 4.24 11.81
N SER A 186 -3.06 4.67 10.96
CA SER A 186 -2.85 4.04 9.66
C SER A 186 -2.40 2.59 9.79
N THR A 187 -1.55 2.28 10.77
CA THR A 187 -1.07 0.93 11.09
C THR A 187 -2.21 0.01 11.55
N ILE A 188 -3.02 0.48 12.51
CA ILE A 188 -4.13 -0.31 13.06
C ILE A 188 -5.18 -0.58 11.98
N ILE A 189 -5.60 0.43 11.23
CA ILE A 189 -6.59 0.26 10.15
C ILE A 189 -6.06 -0.71 9.10
N PHE A 190 -4.80 -0.55 8.70
CA PHE A 190 -4.16 -1.44 7.73
C PHE A 190 -4.13 -2.89 8.21
N GLY A 191 -3.68 -3.13 9.44
CA GLY A 191 -3.67 -4.46 10.04
C GLY A 191 -5.06 -5.10 10.11
N VAL A 192 -6.06 -4.35 10.61
CA VAL A 192 -7.45 -4.85 10.74
C VAL A 192 -8.06 -5.21 9.39
N LEU A 193 -7.80 -4.45 8.34
CA LEU A 193 -8.30 -4.77 6.99
C LEU A 193 -7.75 -6.10 6.46
N HIS A 194 -6.56 -6.51 6.89
CA HIS A 194 -5.97 -7.79 6.54
C HIS A 194 -6.61 -9.00 7.24
N TYR A 195 -7.57 -8.80 8.14
CA TYR A 195 -8.37 -9.89 8.69
C TYR A 195 -9.10 -10.69 7.60
N PHE A 196 -9.45 -10.04 6.51
CA PHE A 196 -10.13 -10.66 5.36
C PHE A 196 -9.15 -11.15 4.29
N SER A 197 -7.84 -10.98 4.49
CA SER A 197 -6.84 -11.47 3.54
C SER A 197 -6.58 -12.96 3.73
N SER A 198 -6.22 -13.64 2.63
CA SER A 198 -5.81 -15.04 2.65
C SER A 198 -4.29 -15.13 2.66
N GLY A 199 -3.74 -15.80 3.65
CA GLY A 199 -2.31 -16.07 3.82
C GLY A 199 -2.06 -17.48 4.40
N GLY A 200 -2.97 -18.46 4.11
CA GLY A 200 -2.82 -19.84 4.56
C GLY A 200 -3.39 -20.13 5.96
N GLN A 201 -4.19 -19.21 6.53
CA GLN A 201 -4.76 -19.40 7.86
C GLN A 201 -5.88 -20.46 7.85
N GLU A 202 -5.74 -21.49 8.66
CA GLU A 202 -6.70 -22.61 8.76
C GLU A 202 -7.67 -22.45 9.95
N SER A 203 -7.36 -21.59 10.93
CA SER A 203 -8.17 -21.36 12.12
C SER A 203 -8.35 -19.88 12.44
N ALA A 204 -9.35 -19.56 13.29
CA ALA A 204 -9.55 -18.21 13.79
C ALA A 204 -8.35 -17.71 14.62
N GLY A 205 -7.69 -18.59 15.38
CA GLY A 205 -6.48 -18.25 16.13
C GLY A 205 -5.31 -17.88 15.21
N GLU A 206 -5.08 -18.65 14.16
CA GLU A 206 -4.07 -18.34 13.15
C GLU A 206 -4.39 -17.05 12.40
N ARG A 207 -5.66 -16.76 12.14
CA ARG A 207 -6.07 -15.51 11.52
C ARG A 207 -5.69 -14.31 12.39
N VAL A 208 -5.85 -14.40 13.71
CA VAL A 208 -5.41 -13.35 14.64
C VAL A 208 -3.89 -13.23 14.67
N LEU A 209 -3.16 -14.35 14.70
CA LEU A 209 -1.69 -14.35 14.63
C LEU A 209 -1.17 -13.76 13.33
N TYR A 210 -1.82 -14.07 12.21
CA TYR A 210 -1.48 -13.52 10.91
C TYR A 210 -1.50 -11.99 10.90
N LEU A 211 -2.46 -11.35 11.61
CA LEU A 211 -2.57 -9.89 11.67
C LEU A 211 -1.32 -9.19 12.22
N LEU A 212 -0.49 -9.89 12.99
CA LEU A 212 0.76 -9.32 13.49
C LEU A 212 1.69 -8.91 12.34
N ASN A 213 1.75 -9.72 11.28
CA ASN A 213 2.61 -9.46 10.13
C ASN A 213 2.19 -8.19 9.38
N PRO A 214 0.98 -8.05 8.80
CA PRO A 214 0.58 -6.84 8.09
C PRO A 214 0.53 -5.61 9.02
N THR A 215 0.28 -5.77 10.32
CA THR A 215 0.34 -4.66 11.27
C THR A 215 1.77 -4.14 11.42
N ALA A 216 2.74 -5.01 11.66
CA ALA A 216 4.15 -4.61 11.79
C ALA A 216 4.73 -4.09 10.47
N PHE A 217 4.37 -4.71 9.35
CA PHE A 217 4.66 -4.25 8.00
C PHE A 217 4.13 -2.82 7.78
N GLY A 218 2.86 -2.59 8.11
CA GLY A 218 2.22 -1.28 8.00
C GLY A 218 2.85 -0.22 8.88
N PHE A 219 3.28 -0.58 10.09
CA PHE A 219 4.04 0.29 10.99
C PHE A 219 5.39 0.68 10.38
N CYS A 220 6.14 -0.29 9.86
CA CYS A 220 7.41 -0.05 9.17
C CYS A 220 7.22 0.92 8.00
N ALA A 221 6.23 0.68 7.14
CA ALA A 221 5.90 1.53 6.00
C ALA A 221 5.58 2.98 6.44
N ALA A 222 4.75 3.15 7.47
CA ALA A 222 4.39 4.47 7.99
C ALA A 222 5.60 5.22 8.60
N ALA A 223 6.49 4.51 9.31
CA ALA A 223 7.71 5.08 9.84
C ALA A 223 8.65 5.60 8.74
N PHE A 224 8.79 4.83 7.63
CA PHE A 224 9.55 5.27 6.47
C PHE A 224 8.97 6.53 5.84
N VAL A 225 7.65 6.66 5.75
CA VAL A 225 7.02 7.87 5.21
C VAL A 225 7.33 9.09 6.06
N LEU A 226 7.30 8.98 7.39
CA LEU A 226 7.72 10.09 8.25
C LEU A 226 9.19 10.49 8.04
N LEU A 227 10.09 9.50 7.97
CA LEU A 227 11.52 9.75 7.82
C LEU A 227 11.89 10.34 6.47
N THR A 228 11.29 9.82 5.39
CA THR A 228 11.69 10.14 4.01
C THR A 228 10.81 11.19 3.35
N ARG A 229 9.64 11.49 3.92
CA ARG A 229 8.63 12.40 3.37
C ARG A 229 8.10 11.95 2.01
N SER A 230 8.05 10.63 1.79
CA SER A 230 7.71 9.99 0.52
C SER A 230 7.00 8.65 0.76
N ILE A 231 6.01 8.32 -0.08
CA ILE A 231 5.36 6.99 -0.02
C ILE A 231 6.17 5.90 -0.73
N TRP A 232 7.18 6.25 -1.53
CA TRP A 232 7.88 5.30 -2.38
C TRP A 232 8.64 4.20 -1.64
N PRO A 233 9.28 4.42 -0.46
CA PRO A 233 9.85 3.31 0.29
C PRO A 233 8.77 2.35 0.81
N ALA A 234 7.59 2.84 1.17
CA ALA A 234 6.47 2.01 1.57
C ALA A 234 5.94 1.15 0.39
N VAL A 235 5.82 1.72 -0.81
CA VAL A 235 5.55 0.95 -2.05
C VAL A 235 6.64 -0.10 -2.30
N GLY A 236 7.90 0.26 -2.08
CA GLY A 236 9.03 -0.68 -2.18
C GLY A 236 8.94 -1.85 -1.21
N ILE A 237 8.45 -1.62 0.01
CA ILE A 237 8.21 -2.65 1.02
C ILE A 237 7.22 -3.70 0.48
N HIS A 238 6.12 -3.31 -0.16
CA HIS A 238 5.21 -4.25 -0.83
C HIS A 238 5.89 -5.02 -1.96
N ALA A 239 6.59 -4.32 -2.85
CA ALA A 239 7.28 -4.95 -3.98
C ALA A 239 8.33 -5.99 -3.51
N GLY A 240 9.07 -5.67 -2.46
CA GLY A 240 10.08 -6.56 -1.87
C GLY A 240 9.50 -7.83 -1.27
N MET A 241 8.35 -7.74 -0.60
CA MET A 241 7.63 -8.90 -0.08
C MET A 241 7.20 -9.84 -1.22
N HIS A 242 6.58 -9.31 -2.29
CA HIS A 242 6.14 -10.14 -3.42
C HIS A 242 7.31 -10.77 -4.19
N LEU A 243 8.43 -10.05 -4.31
CA LEU A 243 9.65 -10.62 -4.88
C LEU A 243 10.26 -11.72 -4.00
N ALA A 244 10.20 -11.56 -2.68
CA ALA A 244 10.64 -12.61 -1.75
C ALA A 244 9.77 -13.86 -1.86
N HIS A 245 8.44 -13.70 -2.00
CA HIS A 245 7.53 -14.82 -2.24
C HIS A 245 7.82 -15.53 -3.57
N LEU A 246 8.10 -14.78 -4.64
CA LEU A 246 8.52 -15.38 -5.92
C LEU A 246 9.85 -16.15 -5.77
N ALA A 247 10.86 -15.54 -5.14
CA ALA A 247 12.15 -16.19 -4.92
C ALA A 247 11.99 -17.45 -4.06
N GLY A 248 11.16 -17.39 -3.02
CA GLY A 248 10.84 -18.54 -2.19
C GLY A 248 10.13 -19.65 -2.95
N ALA A 249 9.15 -19.32 -3.79
CA ALA A 249 8.48 -20.29 -4.63
C ALA A 249 9.46 -21.03 -5.57
N LEU A 250 10.43 -20.29 -6.14
CA LEU A 250 11.49 -20.86 -6.97
C LEU A 250 12.46 -21.77 -6.18
N MET A 251 12.56 -21.59 -4.86
CA MET A 251 13.46 -22.34 -3.98
C MET A 251 12.74 -23.39 -3.12
N GLY A 252 11.42 -23.59 -3.30
CA GLY A 252 10.63 -24.50 -2.49
C GLY A 252 10.41 -24.01 -1.04
N VAL A 253 10.47 -22.70 -0.79
CA VAL A 253 10.22 -22.09 0.52
C VAL A 253 8.76 -21.69 0.62
N ALA A 254 8.05 -22.18 1.66
CA ALA A 254 6.69 -21.77 1.98
C ALA A 254 6.69 -20.61 2.98
N PHE A 255 5.79 -19.64 2.79
CA PHE A 255 5.63 -18.47 3.67
C PHE A 255 4.38 -18.55 4.55
N GLU A 256 3.55 -19.55 4.32
CA GLU A 256 2.25 -19.76 4.96
C GLU A 256 2.42 -20.56 6.26
N SER A 257 2.93 -19.89 7.31
CA SER A 257 3.15 -20.52 8.62
C SER A 257 3.02 -19.49 9.75
N PRO A 258 2.34 -19.81 10.86
CA PRO A 258 2.25 -18.94 12.03
C PRO A 258 3.61 -18.47 12.54
N THR A 259 4.60 -19.35 12.53
CA THR A 259 5.97 -19.04 12.97
C THR A 259 6.60 -17.97 12.07
N ILE A 260 6.48 -18.12 10.75
CA ILE A 260 7.03 -17.17 9.78
C ILE A 260 6.33 -15.82 9.90
N TRP A 261 5.00 -15.80 10.08
CA TRP A 261 4.26 -14.55 10.28
C TRP A 261 4.75 -13.77 11.49
N VAL A 262 4.97 -14.47 12.61
CA VAL A 262 5.45 -13.83 13.86
C VAL A 262 6.90 -13.35 13.71
N ILE A 263 7.81 -14.16 13.16
CA ILE A 263 9.21 -13.77 12.99
C ILE A 263 9.34 -12.59 12.00
N SER A 264 8.60 -12.63 10.89
CA SER A 264 8.57 -11.51 9.94
C SER A 264 7.98 -10.25 10.57
N ALA A 265 6.93 -10.38 11.38
CA ALA A 265 6.37 -9.25 12.13
C ALA A 265 7.41 -8.61 13.08
N ILE A 266 8.19 -9.42 13.78
CA ILE A 266 9.29 -8.92 14.63
C ILE A 266 10.32 -8.17 13.77
N GLY A 267 10.71 -8.71 12.62
CA GLY A 267 11.65 -8.07 11.68
C GLY A 267 11.15 -6.71 11.22
N TYR A 268 9.90 -6.62 10.77
CA TYR A 268 9.30 -5.34 10.36
C TYR A 268 9.11 -4.37 11.52
N ALA A 269 8.73 -4.85 12.70
CA ALA A 269 8.58 -3.99 13.88
C ALA A 269 9.92 -3.38 14.30
N VAL A 270 10.99 -4.19 14.33
CA VAL A 270 12.35 -3.71 14.63
C VAL A 270 12.79 -2.67 13.61
N ALA A 271 12.63 -2.94 12.32
CA ALA A 271 12.96 -1.99 11.26
C ALA A 271 12.17 -0.68 11.42
N GLY A 272 10.86 -0.76 11.67
CA GLY A 272 10.00 0.39 11.90
C GLY A 272 10.43 1.22 13.11
N VAL A 273 10.79 0.58 14.22
CA VAL A 273 11.31 1.26 15.42
C VAL A 273 12.63 1.97 15.11
N VAL A 274 13.57 1.31 14.43
CA VAL A 274 14.85 1.93 14.03
C VAL A 274 14.59 3.19 13.18
N VAL A 275 13.72 3.08 12.19
CA VAL A 275 13.38 4.20 11.30
C VAL A 275 12.70 5.34 12.09
N LEU A 276 11.80 5.02 13.02
CA LEU A 276 11.13 6.02 13.86
C LEU A 276 12.10 6.73 14.82
N VAL A 277 13.07 5.99 15.38
CA VAL A 277 14.15 6.57 16.20
C VAL A 277 15.02 7.49 15.35
N LEU A 278 15.36 7.10 14.12
CA LEU A 278 16.12 7.96 13.20
C LEU A 278 15.34 9.23 12.84
N TRP A 279 14.03 9.12 12.60
CA TRP A 279 13.17 10.29 12.39
C TRP A 279 13.19 11.22 13.60
N HIS A 280 13.02 10.69 14.81
CA HIS A 280 13.05 11.48 16.05
C HIS A 280 14.41 12.17 16.26
N ARG A 281 15.51 11.44 16.05
CA ARG A 281 16.89 11.99 16.17
C ARG A 281 17.20 13.09 15.16
N ARG A 282 16.53 13.11 14.02
CA ARG A 282 16.64 14.17 13.00
C ARG A 282 15.75 15.39 13.30
N GLY A 283 15.22 15.48 14.52
CA GLY A 283 14.41 16.60 14.97
C GLY A 283 12.92 16.41 14.83
N GLY A 284 12.42 15.25 14.41
CA GLY A 284 11.02 14.86 14.27
C GLY A 284 10.10 16.01 13.88
N SER A 285 9.39 15.95 12.77
CA SER A 285 8.48 17.03 12.40
C SER A 285 7.24 17.06 13.28
N THR A 286 6.69 18.24 13.55
CA THR A 286 5.40 18.41 14.25
C THR A 286 4.21 18.06 13.36
N GLU A 287 4.44 17.90 12.05
CA GLU A 287 3.44 17.56 11.05
C GLU A 287 3.92 16.43 10.13
N VAL A 288 2.97 15.65 9.61
CA VAL A 288 3.24 14.74 8.48
C VAL A 288 3.45 15.58 7.23
N VAL A 289 4.63 15.51 6.66
CA VAL A 289 4.98 16.17 5.40
C VAL A 289 5.32 15.11 4.37
N ILE A 290 4.67 15.16 3.20
CA ILE A 290 4.94 14.31 2.06
C ILE A 290 5.15 15.26 0.87
N ASP A 291 6.39 15.43 0.45
CA ASP A 291 6.80 16.44 -0.54
C ASP A 291 7.85 15.94 -1.54
N ARG A 292 8.14 14.62 -1.55
CA ARG A 292 9.14 13.95 -2.38
C ARG A 292 8.58 12.74 -3.09
#